data_486e622c1ca2a802a776894a977483c3
#
_entry.id   486e622c1ca2a802a776894a977483c3
#
_cell.length_a   1.000
_cell.length_b   1.000
_cell.length_c   1.000
_cell.angle_alpha   90.00
_cell.angle_beta   90.00
_cell.angle_gamma   90.00
#
_symmetry.space_group_name_H-M   'P 1'
#
loop_
_entity.id
_entity.type
_entity.pdbx_description
1 polymer ?
#
loop_
_entity_poly.entity_id
_entity_poly.type
_entity_poly.pdbx_seq_one_letter_code
_entity_poly.pdbx_strand_id
1 'polypeptide(L)'
;TKSLSSRTVQEYYLDIRMFLKYLRMMRDSQYQNTDNLHEIPIKDMQISELESVTLQDLYNYLYYVTEERENHDRARGRKVSALRSFFGYLCHHQNLISHDPTERLELPSPKKTLPRYLTLEESQHLLQSLDTAYPERDYCILTIFLNCGVRLSELVGLNLSDINFKEAKMRVLGKGSKERMVYLNDACIS
;
A
#
# COMPACT_ATOMS: atom_id res chain seq x y z
N THR A 1 8.10 -1.92 -18.27
CA THR A 1 7.02 -1.38 -17.40
C THR A 1 6.83 -2.32 -16.23
N LYS A 2 7.05 -1.85 -14.99
CA LYS A 2 6.72 -2.64 -13.79
C LYS A 2 5.21 -2.88 -13.80
N SER A 3 4.79 -4.13 -13.91
CA SER A 3 3.39 -4.53 -13.75
C SER A 3 2.97 -4.26 -12.31
N LEU A 4 2.32 -3.11 -12.08
CA LEU A 4 1.75 -2.76 -10.77
C LEU A 4 0.42 -3.50 -10.60
N SER A 5 0.11 -3.93 -9.37
CA SER A 5 -1.22 -4.45 -9.05
C SER A 5 -2.27 -3.35 -9.19
N SER A 6 -3.51 -3.73 -9.54
CA SER A 6 -4.64 -2.78 -9.63
C SER A 6 -4.81 -1.94 -8.37
N ARG A 7 -4.62 -2.53 -7.19
CA ARG A 7 -4.64 -1.81 -5.91
C ARG A 7 -3.53 -0.76 -5.84
N THR A 8 -2.31 -1.09 -6.27
CA THR A 8 -1.18 -0.12 -6.27
C THR A 8 -1.46 1.04 -7.22
N VAL A 9 -2.03 0.76 -8.40
CA VAL A 9 -2.41 1.80 -9.36
C VAL A 9 -3.46 2.73 -8.76
N GLN A 10 -4.47 2.18 -8.10
CA GLN A 10 -5.52 2.96 -7.45
C GLN A 10 -4.97 3.85 -6.32
N GLU A 11 -4.09 3.30 -5.47
CA GLU A 11 -3.45 4.07 -4.39
C GLU A 11 -2.55 5.18 -4.96
N TYR A 12 -1.79 4.92 -6.01
CA TYR A 12 -0.96 5.93 -6.68
C TYR A 12 -1.82 7.03 -7.33
N TYR A 13 -2.92 6.66 -7.96
CA TYR A 13 -3.87 7.62 -8.51
C TYR A 13 -4.39 8.58 -7.43
N LEU A 14 -4.78 8.05 -6.28
CA LEU A 14 -5.27 8.86 -5.16
C LEU A 14 -4.16 9.78 -4.59
N ASP A 15 -2.93 9.29 -4.49
CA ASP A 15 -1.80 10.08 -4.00
C ASP A 15 -1.43 11.21 -4.97
N ILE A 16 -1.38 10.93 -6.27
CA ILE A 16 -1.11 11.93 -7.30
C ILE A 16 -2.23 12.97 -7.34
N ARG A 17 -3.48 12.53 -7.31
CA ARG A 17 -4.64 13.41 -7.26
C ARG A 17 -4.60 14.36 -6.06
N MET A 18 -4.19 13.87 -4.90
CA MET A 18 -4.04 14.69 -3.70
C MET A 18 -2.93 15.74 -3.87
N PHE A 19 -1.79 15.36 -4.43
CA PHE A 19 -0.71 16.29 -4.72
C PHE A 19 -1.14 17.40 -5.68
N LEU A 20 -1.81 17.05 -6.78
CA LEU A 20 -2.28 18.04 -7.76
C LEU A 20 -3.27 19.04 -7.15
N LYS A 21 -4.15 18.57 -6.28
CA LYS A 21 -5.08 19.45 -5.55
C LYS A 21 -4.35 20.38 -4.57
N TYR A 22 -3.37 19.85 -3.85
CA TYR A 22 -2.52 20.65 -2.98
C TYR A 22 -1.75 21.72 -3.79
N LEU A 23 -1.14 21.34 -4.90
CA LEU A 23 -0.41 22.26 -5.77
C LEU A 23 -1.31 23.41 -6.23
N ARG A 24 -2.53 23.12 -6.64
CA ARG A 24 -3.51 24.12 -7.03
C ARG A 24 -3.95 25.00 -5.86
N MET A 25 -4.19 24.43 -4.70
CA MET A 25 -4.49 25.19 -3.49
C MET A 25 -3.41 26.21 -3.17
N MET A 26 -2.15 25.83 -3.31
CA MET A 26 -1.02 26.73 -3.01
C MET A 26 -0.80 27.82 -4.05
N ARG A 27 -1.17 27.58 -5.31
CA ARG A 27 -0.88 28.49 -6.44
C ARG A 27 -2.05 29.39 -6.85
N ASP A 28 -3.27 29.00 -6.57
CA ASP A 28 -4.48 29.71 -6.94
C ASP A 28 -5.11 30.34 -5.70
N SER A 29 -5.15 31.68 -5.68
CA SER A 29 -5.71 32.48 -4.57
C SER A 29 -7.18 32.13 -4.26
N GLN A 30 -7.92 31.64 -5.25
CA GLN A 30 -9.31 31.20 -5.10
C GLN A 30 -9.42 30.05 -4.09
N TYR A 31 -8.41 29.19 -3.97
CA TYR A 31 -8.44 27.97 -3.15
C TYR A 31 -7.59 28.04 -1.89
N GLN A 32 -6.83 29.11 -1.65
CA GLN A 32 -5.89 29.23 -0.51
C GLN A 32 -6.56 29.13 0.86
N ASN A 33 -7.86 29.45 0.95
CA ASN A 33 -8.63 29.37 2.20
C ASN A 33 -9.60 28.17 2.23
N THR A 34 -9.40 27.17 1.38
CA THR A 34 -10.26 26.01 1.32
C THR A 34 -9.79 24.94 2.31
N ASP A 35 -10.59 24.66 3.32
CA ASP A 35 -10.31 23.59 4.30
C ASP A 35 -10.46 22.19 3.68
N ASN A 36 -11.17 22.06 2.56
CA ASN A 36 -11.49 20.79 1.93
C ASN A 36 -10.81 20.62 0.55
N LEU A 37 -9.63 20.00 0.55
CA LEU A 37 -8.92 19.62 -0.69
C LEU A 37 -9.78 18.79 -1.68
N HIS A 38 -10.81 18.08 -1.19
CA HIS A 38 -11.63 17.24 -2.08
C HIS A 38 -12.45 18.05 -3.08
N GLU A 39 -12.74 19.31 -2.81
CA GLU A 39 -13.54 20.19 -3.67
C GLU A 39 -12.72 20.87 -4.77
N ILE A 40 -11.39 20.87 -4.66
CA ILE A 40 -10.52 21.54 -5.64
C ILE A 40 -10.55 20.78 -6.96
N PRO A 41 -10.95 21.41 -8.08
CA PRO A 41 -10.93 20.78 -9.40
C PRO A 41 -9.48 20.69 -9.92
N ILE A 42 -9.19 19.61 -10.68
CA ILE A 42 -7.87 19.40 -11.32
C ILE A 42 -7.98 19.01 -12.80
N LYS A 43 -9.22 18.93 -13.33
CA LYS A 43 -9.43 18.46 -14.71
C LYS A 43 -8.88 19.38 -15.78
N ASP A 44 -8.78 20.66 -15.46
CA ASP A 44 -8.35 21.76 -16.33
C ASP A 44 -6.87 22.13 -16.14
N MET A 45 -6.13 21.38 -15.30
CA MET A 45 -4.70 21.60 -15.11
C MET A 45 -3.92 21.39 -16.42
N GLN A 46 -3.04 22.35 -16.71
CA GLN A 46 -2.22 22.33 -17.91
C GLN A 46 -0.85 21.67 -17.64
N ILE A 47 -0.23 21.13 -18.69
CA ILE A 47 1.13 20.55 -18.59
C ILE A 47 2.15 21.59 -18.09
N SER A 48 2.01 22.85 -18.46
CA SER A 48 2.86 23.95 -17.98
C SER A 48 2.86 24.10 -16.45
N GLU A 49 1.74 23.79 -15.79
CA GLU A 49 1.66 23.79 -14.33
C GLU A 49 2.49 22.64 -13.72
N LEU A 50 2.55 21.50 -14.41
CA LEU A 50 3.39 20.36 -14.01
C LEU A 50 4.86 20.59 -14.30
N GLU A 51 5.18 21.24 -15.43
CA GLU A 51 6.53 21.66 -15.81
C GLU A 51 7.14 22.60 -14.77
N SER A 52 6.33 23.46 -14.15
CA SER A 52 6.77 24.44 -13.16
C SER A 52 6.90 23.89 -11.74
N VAL A 53 6.66 22.58 -11.53
CA VAL A 53 6.80 21.95 -10.20
C VAL A 53 8.27 21.88 -9.81
N THR A 54 8.57 22.35 -8.61
CA THR A 54 9.91 22.37 -8.05
C THR A 54 10.10 21.30 -6.99
N LEU A 55 11.34 20.99 -6.66
CA LEU A 55 11.67 20.13 -5.51
C LEU A 55 11.12 20.72 -4.20
N GLN A 56 11.08 22.05 -4.06
CA GLN A 56 10.53 22.71 -2.88
C GLN A 56 9.02 22.48 -2.75
N ASP A 57 8.27 22.51 -3.86
CA ASP A 57 6.82 22.19 -3.84
C ASP A 57 6.57 20.76 -3.33
N LEU A 58 7.42 19.82 -3.72
CA LEU A 58 7.33 18.43 -3.24
C LEU A 58 7.62 18.30 -1.74
N TYR A 59 8.64 18.99 -1.23
CA TYR A 59 8.92 18.99 0.22
C TYR A 59 7.81 19.71 1.00
N ASN A 60 7.28 20.82 0.52
CA ASN A 60 6.16 21.52 1.15
C ASN A 60 4.90 20.61 1.20
N TYR A 61 4.63 19.88 0.12
CA TYR A 61 3.54 18.90 0.10
C TYR A 61 3.75 17.77 1.13
N LEU A 62 4.97 17.24 1.21
CA LEU A 62 5.27 16.19 2.18
C LEU A 62 5.17 16.68 3.63
N TYR A 63 5.55 17.92 3.89
CA TYR A 63 5.33 18.57 5.18
C TYR A 63 3.84 18.71 5.49
N TYR A 64 3.06 19.25 4.55
CA TYR A 64 1.62 19.40 4.67
C TYR A 64 0.91 18.08 5.04
N VAL A 65 1.20 16.99 4.31
CA VAL A 65 0.55 15.71 4.59
C VAL A 65 1.02 15.08 5.90
N THR A 66 2.14 15.48 6.44
CA THR A 66 2.65 15.00 7.73
C THR A 66 1.98 15.72 8.89
N GLU A 67 2.01 17.05 8.87
CA GLU A 67 1.55 17.89 9.99
C GLU A 67 0.02 18.02 10.03
N GLU A 68 -0.60 18.30 8.87
CA GLU A 68 -2.03 18.56 8.84
C GLU A 68 -2.90 17.33 8.59
N ARG A 69 -2.31 16.24 8.08
CA ARG A 69 -3.02 15.01 7.73
C ARG A 69 -2.55 13.79 8.52
N GLU A 70 -1.68 13.96 9.50
CA GLU A 70 -1.16 12.90 10.38
C GLU A 70 -0.67 11.64 9.63
N ASN A 71 -0.12 11.83 8.43
CA ASN A 71 0.35 10.72 7.62
C ASN A 71 1.64 10.12 8.20
N HIS A 72 1.56 8.87 8.61
CA HIS A 72 2.73 8.11 9.09
C HIS A 72 3.76 7.86 8.00
N ASP A 73 4.99 7.52 8.38
CA ASP A 73 6.16 7.31 7.49
C ASP A 73 5.88 6.40 6.29
N ARG A 74 5.10 5.34 6.46
CA ARG A 74 4.73 4.42 5.37
C ARG A 74 3.87 5.10 4.30
N ALA A 75 2.92 5.93 4.71
CA ALA A 75 2.06 6.65 3.79
C ALA A 75 2.87 7.71 3.01
N ARG A 76 3.80 8.40 3.67
CA ARG A 76 4.72 9.33 3.01
C ARG A 76 5.60 8.62 1.97
N GLY A 77 6.20 7.47 2.34
CA GLY A 77 7.02 6.69 1.42
C GLY A 77 6.25 6.25 0.18
N ARG A 78 4.96 5.87 0.33
CA ARG A 78 4.10 5.53 -0.80
C ARG A 78 3.84 6.75 -1.69
N LYS A 79 3.53 7.91 -1.11
CA LYS A 79 3.31 9.16 -1.85
C LYS A 79 4.53 9.56 -2.69
N VAL A 80 5.72 9.49 -2.13
CA VAL A 80 6.95 9.74 -2.89
C VAL A 80 7.13 8.74 -4.02
N SER A 81 6.83 7.46 -3.79
CA SER A 81 6.89 6.44 -4.85
C SER A 81 5.89 6.71 -5.98
N ALA A 82 4.69 7.19 -5.64
CA ALA A 82 3.68 7.59 -6.62
C ALA A 82 4.14 8.80 -7.44
N LEU A 83 4.66 9.84 -6.77
CA LEU A 83 5.18 11.05 -7.42
C LEU A 83 6.36 10.73 -8.35
N ARG A 84 7.32 9.95 -7.90
CA ARG A 84 8.45 9.50 -8.74
C ARG A 84 7.99 8.72 -9.97
N SER A 85 7.01 7.84 -9.80
CA SER A 85 6.45 7.08 -10.94
C SER A 85 5.74 8.00 -11.92
N PHE A 86 5.02 9.00 -11.43
CA PHE A 86 4.27 9.94 -12.24
C PHE A 86 5.17 10.90 -13.02
N PHE A 87 6.03 11.66 -12.34
CA PHE A 87 6.92 12.63 -12.98
C PHE A 87 7.96 11.94 -13.85
N GLY A 88 8.53 10.81 -13.40
CA GLY A 88 9.42 10.02 -14.23
C GLY A 88 8.75 9.51 -15.51
N TYR A 89 7.46 9.14 -15.47
CA TYR A 89 6.72 8.78 -16.66
C TYR A 89 6.50 9.98 -17.60
N LEU A 90 6.11 11.15 -17.07
CA LEU A 90 5.91 12.36 -17.86
C LEU A 90 7.20 12.83 -18.53
N CYS A 91 8.31 12.78 -17.80
CA CYS A 91 9.61 13.25 -18.29
C CYS A 91 10.25 12.24 -19.26
N HIS A 92 10.44 10.98 -18.83
CA HIS A 92 11.28 10.03 -19.57
C HIS A 92 10.54 9.17 -20.59
N HIS A 93 9.21 9.03 -20.49
CA HIS A 93 8.43 8.21 -21.41
C HIS A 93 7.54 9.02 -22.34
N GLN A 94 6.94 10.10 -21.85
CA GLN A 94 6.04 10.92 -22.63
C GLN A 94 6.70 12.19 -23.18
N ASN A 95 7.85 12.61 -22.64
CA ASN A 95 8.54 13.85 -22.95
C ASN A 95 7.61 15.09 -22.87
N LEU A 96 6.67 15.07 -21.89
CA LEU A 96 5.71 16.15 -21.68
C LEU A 96 6.26 17.26 -20.78
N ILE A 97 7.29 16.94 -19.99
CA ILE A 97 8.04 17.88 -19.15
C ILE A 97 9.54 17.71 -19.41
N SER A 98 10.31 18.78 -19.30
CA SER A 98 11.74 18.80 -19.62
C SER A 98 12.64 18.24 -18.51
N HIS A 99 12.15 18.24 -17.26
CA HIS A 99 12.90 17.75 -16.08
C HIS A 99 11.99 16.99 -15.11
N ASP A 100 12.57 16.07 -14.39
CA ASP A 100 11.87 15.33 -13.32
C ASP A 100 12.13 16.02 -11.97
N PRO A 101 11.14 16.72 -11.37
CA PRO A 101 11.33 17.41 -10.09
C PRO A 101 11.58 16.44 -8.92
N THR A 102 11.32 15.14 -9.10
CA THR A 102 11.49 14.13 -8.06
C THR A 102 12.89 13.51 -8.03
N GLU A 103 13.77 13.83 -8.98
CA GLU A 103 15.09 13.20 -9.12
C GLU A 103 15.92 13.28 -7.83
N ARG A 104 15.87 14.46 -7.17
CA ARG A 104 16.59 14.72 -5.92
C ARG A 104 15.70 14.66 -4.67
N LEU A 105 14.48 14.16 -4.80
CA LEU A 105 13.56 14.07 -3.68
C LEU A 105 14.00 12.93 -2.75
N GLU A 106 14.48 13.26 -1.58
CA GLU A 106 14.88 12.31 -0.56
C GLU A 106 13.87 12.26 0.60
N LEU A 107 13.68 11.07 1.15
CA LEU A 107 12.97 10.87 2.39
C LEU A 107 13.88 10.25 3.41
N PRO A 108 13.78 10.67 4.68
CA PRO A 108 14.39 9.92 5.76
C PRO A 108 13.89 8.47 5.72
N SER A 109 14.83 7.52 5.81
CA SER A 109 14.45 6.11 5.91
C SER A 109 13.61 5.89 7.18
N PRO A 110 12.44 5.26 7.10
CA PRO A 110 11.64 4.97 8.28
C PRO A 110 12.46 4.12 9.25
N LYS A 111 12.36 4.44 10.54
CA LYS A 111 12.99 3.61 11.58
C LYS A 111 12.47 2.18 11.44
N LYS A 112 13.36 1.23 11.22
CA LYS A 112 13.04 -0.19 11.21
C LYS A 112 12.64 -0.58 12.64
N THR A 113 11.37 -0.76 12.89
CA THR A 113 10.88 -1.39 14.11
C THR A 113 10.92 -2.90 13.94
N LEU A 114 11.35 -3.61 14.97
CA LEU A 114 11.26 -5.08 14.97
C LEU A 114 9.79 -5.50 14.86
N PRO A 115 9.49 -6.53 14.06
CA PRO A 115 8.15 -7.09 14.01
C PRO A 115 7.71 -7.55 15.40
N ARG A 116 6.49 -7.24 15.78
CA ARG A 116 5.84 -7.88 16.93
C ARG A 116 5.24 -9.19 16.47
N TYR A 117 5.53 -10.25 17.16
CA TYR A 117 4.99 -11.60 16.93
C TYR A 117 4.39 -12.12 18.23
N LEU A 118 3.45 -13.03 18.10
CA LEU A 118 2.88 -13.75 19.25
C LEU A 118 3.86 -14.80 19.74
N THR A 119 4.02 -14.92 21.04
CA THR A 119 4.70 -16.07 21.65
C THR A 119 3.86 -17.33 21.46
N LEU A 120 4.43 -18.49 21.76
CA LEU A 120 3.68 -19.75 21.72
C LEU A 120 2.48 -19.73 22.68
N GLU A 121 2.67 -19.20 23.89
CA GLU A 121 1.64 -19.08 24.92
C GLU A 121 0.51 -18.14 24.49
N GLU A 122 0.87 -16.98 23.93
CA GLU A 122 -0.11 -16.02 23.38
C GLU A 122 -0.89 -16.62 22.21
N SER A 123 -0.23 -17.39 21.34
CA SER A 123 -0.88 -18.07 20.21
C SER A 123 -1.85 -19.15 20.67
N GLN A 124 -1.49 -19.93 21.67
CA GLN A 124 -2.36 -20.92 22.28
C GLN A 124 -3.56 -20.28 22.98
N HIS A 125 -3.32 -19.23 23.74
CA HIS A 125 -4.38 -18.47 24.41
C HIS A 125 -5.36 -17.86 23.39
N LEU A 126 -4.86 -17.31 22.28
CA LEU A 126 -5.70 -16.77 21.21
C LEU A 126 -6.64 -17.85 20.63
N LEU A 127 -6.12 -19.05 20.36
CA LEU A 127 -6.94 -20.16 19.86
C LEU A 127 -8.00 -20.64 20.86
N GLN A 128 -7.69 -20.62 22.16
CA GLN A 128 -8.61 -21.03 23.22
C GLN A 128 -9.68 -19.97 23.54
N SER A 129 -9.39 -18.69 23.26
CA SER A 129 -10.29 -17.57 23.57
C SER A 129 -11.28 -17.23 22.47
N LEU A 130 -11.39 -18.08 21.44
CA LEU A 130 -12.33 -17.85 20.34
C LEU A 130 -13.78 -17.96 20.82
N ASP A 131 -14.47 -16.82 20.80
CA ASP A 131 -15.92 -16.70 21.04
C ASP A 131 -16.54 -15.97 19.85
N THR A 132 -16.92 -16.73 18.82
CA THR A 132 -17.41 -16.20 17.55
C THR A 132 -18.62 -16.96 17.06
N ALA A 133 -19.36 -16.41 16.11
CA ALA A 133 -20.50 -17.07 15.48
C ALA A 133 -20.10 -18.32 14.65
N TYR A 134 -18.81 -18.45 14.29
CA TYR A 134 -18.29 -19.55 13.48
C TYR A 134 -16.96 -20.08 14.04
N PRO A 135 -16.95 -20.70 15.22
CA PRO A 135 -15.73 -21.05 15.95
C PRO A 135 -14.82 -22.02 15.18
N GLU A 136 -15.37 -23.03 14.51
CA GLU A 136 -14.59 -24.00 13.73
C GLU A 136 -13.85 -23.33 12.54
N ARG A 137 -14.55 -22.46 11.81
CA ARG A 137 -13.95 -21.69 10.71
C ARG A 137 -12.82 -20.80 11.21
N ASP A 138 -13.09 -20.06 12.28
CA ASP A 138 -12.16 -19.06 12.79
C ASP A 138 -10.95 -19.74 13.45
N TYR A 139 -11.14 -20.88 14.10
CA TYR A 139 -10.07 -21.73 14.59
C TYR A 139 -9.18 -22.25 13.44
N CYS A 140 -9.77 -22.76 12.37
CA CYS A 140 -9.04 -23.21 11.19
C CYS A 140 -8.23 -22.09 10.55
N ILE A 141 -8.82 -20.90 10.38
CA ILE A 141 -8.15 -19.70 9.84
C ILE A 141 -6.93 -19.36 10.69
N LEU A 142 -7.08 -19.24 12.00
CA LEU A 142 -5.98 -18.88 12.90
C LEU A 142 -4.90 -19.96 12.94
N THR A 143 -5.29 -21.23 12.94
CA THR A 143 -4.36 -22.36 12.93
C THR A 143 -3.49 -22.34 11.68
N ILE A 144 -4.08 -22.09 10.50
CA ILE A 144 -3.34 -21.96 9.24
C ILE A 144 -2.39 -20.74 9.28
N PHE A 145 -2.83 -19.59 9.81
CA PHE A 145 -1.95 -18.44 9.94
C PHE A 145 -0.76 -18.69 10.85
N LEU A 146 -0.99 -19.29 12.01
CA LEU A 146 0.05 -19.52 13.02
C LEU A 146 1.07 -20.57 12.56
N ASN A 147 0.63 -21.59 11.85
CA ASN A 147 1.49 -22.72 11.48
C ASN A 147 2.09 -22.59 10.07
N CYS A 148 1.39 -21.97 9.12
CA CYS A 148 1.78 -22.00 7.71
C CYS A 148 2.38 -20.69 7.20
N GLY A 149 2.29 -19.60 7.94
CA GLY A 149 2.83 -18.30 7.54
C GLY A 149 2.28 -17.78 6.20
N VAL A 150 1.02 -18.04 5.91
CA VAL A 150 0.34 -17.56 4.72
C VAL A 150 -0.05 -16.09 4.86
N ARG A 151 -0.14 -15.36 3.73
CA ARG A 151 -0.68 -14.00 3.74
C ARG A 151 -2.20 -14.03 3.75
N LEU A 152 -2.82 -12.98 4.28
CA LEU A 152 -4.28 -12.85 4.27
C LEU A 152 -4.89 -13.06 2.88
N SER A 153 -4.30 -12.47 1.84
CA SER A 153 -4.79 -12.63 0.46
C SER A 153 -4.61 -14.04 -0.10
N GLU A 154 -3.61 -14.78 0.36
CA GLU A 154 -3.38 -16.17 -0.01
C GLU A 154 -4.46 -17.05 0.63
N LEU A 155 -4.78 -16.83 1.92
CA LEU A 155 -5.81 -17.58 2.62
C LEU A 155 -7.20 -17.30 2.04
N VAL A 156 -7.56 -16.02 1.82
CA VAL A 156 -8.88 -15.65 1.26
C VAL A 156 -9.09 -16.20 -0.15
N GLY A 157 -8.01 -16.36 -0.92
CA GLY A 157 -8.05 -16.94 -2.27
C GLY A 157 -7.98 -18.46 -2.32
N LEU A 158 -7.86 -19.14 -1.18
CA LEU A 158 -7.70 -20.60 -1.11
C LEU A 158 -9.03 -21.31 -1.40
N ASN A 159 -8.99 -22.32 -2.25
CA ASN A 159 -10.12 -23.21 -2.52
C ASN A 159 -9.81 -24.63 -2.02
N LEU A 160 -10.84 -25.43 -1.78
CA LEU A 160 -10.67 -26.84 -1.36
C LEU A 160 -9.86 -27.64 -2.37
N SER A 161 -9.95 -27.34 -3.65
CA SER A 161 -9.15 -27.96 -4.71
C SER A 161 -7.65 -27.67 -4.64
N ASP A 162 -7.26 -26.64 -3.87
CA ASP A 162 -5.85 -26.29 -3.67
C ASP A 162 -5.21 -27.09 -2.53
N ILE A 163 -5.99 -27.86 -1.78
CA ILE A 163 -5.54 -28.64 -0.62
C ILE A 163 -5.45 -30.13 -0.97
N ASN A 164 -4.27 -30.69 -0.77
CA ASN A 164 -4.05 -32.13 -0.85
C ASN A 164 -3.89 -32.71 0.56
N PHE A 165 -4.99 -33.23 1.11
CA PHE A 165 -5.01 -33.81 2.46
C PHE A 165 -4.14 -35.06 2.58
N LYS A 166 -3.97 -35.84 1.50
CA LYS A 166 -3.15 -37.07 1.52
C LYS A 166 -1.67 -36.78 1.67
N GLU A 167 -1.23 -35.68 1.04
CA GLU A 167 0.17 -35.26 1.06
C GLU A 167 0.41 -34.12 2.07
N ALA A 168 -0.58 -33.77 2.85
CA ALA A 168 -0.52 -32.71 3.87
C ALA A 168 0.09 -31.41 3.31
N LYS A 169 -0.41 -30.95 2.16
CA LYS A 169 0.08 -29.73 1.51
C LYS A 169 -1.03 -28.93 0.85
N MET A 170 -0.84 -27.64 0.75
CA MET A 170 -1.72 -26.73 0.02
C MET A 170 -0.93 -25.85 -0.94
N ARG A 171 -1.56 -25.52 -2.06
CA ARG A 171 -1.04 -24.58 -3.06
C ARG A 171 -1.61 -23.19 -2.77
N VAL A 172 -0.75 -22.20 -2.60
CA VAL A 172 -1.15 -20.79 -2.37
C VAL A 172 -0.64 -19.90 -3.48
N LEU A 173 -1.47 -18.94 -3.88
CA LEU A 173 -1.19 -17.98 -4.93
C LEU A 173 -0.73 -16.66 -4.33
N GLY A 174 0.54 -16.34 -4.49
CA GLY A 174 1.14 -15.11 -3.96
C GLY A 174 1.10 -13.92 -4.95
N LYS A 175 1.78 -12.85 -4.57
CA LYS A 175 1.88 -11.63 -5.38
C LYS A 175 2.46 -11.91 -6.77
N GLY A 176 1.78 -11.42 -7.82
CA GLY A 176 2.21 -11.60 -9.21
C GLY A 176 1.92 -12.99 -9.75
N SER A 177 0.87 -13.65 -9.24
CA SER A 177 0.44 -15.00 -9.64
C SER A 177 1.51 -16.07 -9.44
N LYS A 178 2.43 -15.86 -8.50
CA LYS A 178 3.44 -16.87 -8.15
C LYS A 178 2.84 -17.89 -7.21
N GLU A 179 2.85 -19.15 -7.63
CA GLU A 179 2.42 -20.27 -6.81
C GLU A 179 3.54 -20.77 -5.92
N ARG A 180 3.18 -21.19 -4.70
CA ARG A 180 4.07 -21.93 -3.81
C ARG A 180 3.29 -23.02 -3.07
N MET A 181 3.98 -24.11 -2.76
CA MET A 181 3.45 -25.16 -1.91
C MET A 181 3.76 -24.83 -0.45
N VAL A 182 2.78 -25.07 0.40
CA VAL A 182 2.89 -24.94 1.86
C VAL A 182 2.51 -26.28 2.47
N TYR A 183 3.35 -26.78 3.36
CA TYR A 183 3.07 -28.03 4.08
C TYR A 183 2.19 -27.75 5.29
N LEU A 184 1.25 -28.64 5.52
CA LEU A 184 0.33 -28.64 6.65
C LEU A 184 0.89 -29.58 7.73
N ASN A 185 0.96 -29.10 8.97
CA ASN A 185 1.28 -29.95 10.10
C ASN A 185 0.00 -30.60 10.67
N ASP A 186 0.16 -31.49 11.64
CA ASP A 186 -0.96 -32.23 12.22
C ASP A 186 -2.03 -31.28 12.79
N ALA A 187 -1.65 -30.16 13.37
CA ALA A 187 -2.59 -29.18 13.89
C ALA A 187 -3.46 -28.50 12.81
N CYS A 188 -3.03 -28.53 11.54
CA CYS A 188 -3.81 -28.00 10.41
C CYS A 188 -4.72 -29.04 9.76
N ILE A 189 -4.55 -30.35 10.09
CA ILE A 189 -5.26 -31.47 9.46
C ILE A 189 -6.30 -32.08 10.42
N SER A 190 -6.03 -31.97 11.72
CA SER A 190 -6.94 -32.43 12.79
C SER A 190 -8.18 -31.54 12.89
#